data_81f586643e4ec77e0aa1b5c31ce30930
#
_entry.id   81f586643e4ec77e0aa1b5c31ce30930
#
_cell.length_a   1.000
_cell.length_b   1.000
_cell.length_c   1.000
_cell.angle_alpha   90.00
_cell.angle_beta   90.00
_cell.angle_gamma   90.00
#
_symmetry.space_group_name_H-M   'P 1'
#
loop_
_entity.id
_entity.type
_entity.pdbx_description
1 polymer ?
#
loop_
_entity_poly.entity_id
_entity_poly.type
_entity_poly.pdbx_seq_one_letter_code
_entity_poly.pdbx_strand_id
1 'polypeptide(L)' 'MKNLIEIKGDWNETKGKLKQKFAMLTDNDILLLEGKQDEMLGRLQIKLGKTKEEIRKIISEL' A
#
# COMPACT_ATOMS: atom_id res chain seq x y z
N MET A 1 0.77 9.99 -11.18
CA MET A 1 0.76 8.92 -10.15
C MET A 1 -0.40 7.97 -10.42
N LYS A 2 -0.14 6.69 -10.39
CA LYS A 2 -1.21 5.72 -10.62
C LYS A 2 -2.16 5.65 -9.43
N ASN A 3 -3.44 5.46 -9.73
CA ASN A 3 -4.42 5.14 -8.72
C ASN A 3 -4.16 3.70 -8.23
N LEU A 4 -4.43 3.41 -6.96
CA LEU A 4 -4.24 2.06 -6.44
C LEU A 4 -5.07 1.02 -7.18
N ILE A 5 -6.26 1.40 -7.68
CA ILE A 5 -7.10 0.50 -8.46
C ILE A 5 -6.39 0.11 -9.76
N GLU A 6 -5.65 1.03 -10.37
CA GLU A 6 -4.95 0.78 -11.62
C GLU A 6 -3.81 -0.22 -11.47
N ILE A 7 -3.23 -0.34 -10.30
CA ILE A 7 -2.13 -1.28 -10.05
C ILE A 7 -2.62 -2.59 -9.44
N LYS A 8 -3.92 -2.78 -9.33
CA LYS A 8 -4.51 -3.95 -8.69
C LYS A 8 -4.05 -5.27 -9.33
N GLY A 9 -3.87 -5.28 -10.65
CA GLY A 9 -3.40 -6.47 -11.36
C GLY A 9 -2.02 -6.94 -10.92
N ASP A 10 -1.17 -5.99 -10.50
CA ASP A 10 0.19 -6.28 -10.08
C ASP A 10 0.35 -6.25 -8.57
N TRP A 11 -0.78 -6.31 -7.85
CA TRP A 11 -0.77 -6.09 -6.41
C TRP A 11 0.06 -7.11 -5.63
N ASN A 12 0.04 -8.37 -6.03
CA ASN A 12 0.83 -9.39 -5.35
C ASN A 12 2.33 -9.06 -5.39
N GLU A 13 2.81 -8.59 -6.52
CA GLU A 13 4.20 -8.17 -6.66
C GLU A 13 4.47 -6.91 -5.84
N THR A 14 3.58 -5.94 -5.94
CA THR A 14 3.70 -4.69 -5.18
C THR A 14 3.70 -4.97 -3.68
N LYS A 15 2.83 -5.87 -3.24
CA LYS A 15 2.74 -6.27 -1.84
C LYS A 15 4.06 -6.85 -1.35
N GLY A 16 4.66 -7.73 -2.14
CA GLY A 16 5.96 -8.31 -1.81
C GLY A 16 7.03 -7.25 -1.67
N LYS A 17 7.06 -6.28 -2.58
CA LYS A 17 8.02 -5.18 -2.53
C LYS A 17 7.81 -4.29 -1.31
N LEU A 18 6.55 -4.02 -0.96
CA LEU A 18 6.23 -3.25 0.23
C LEU A 18 6.72 -3.94 1.49
N LYS A 19 6.53 -5.25 1.58
CA LYS A 19 6.98 -6.02 2.75
C LYS A 19 8.49 -6.03 2.86
N GLN A 20 9.20 -6.01 1.74
CA GLN A 20 10.66 -5.92 1.75
C GLN A 20 11.12 -4.53 2.19
N LYS A 21 10.42 -3.50 1.73
CA LYS A 21 10.78 -2.13 2.07
C LYS A 21 10.43 -1.79 3.51
N PHE A 22 9.30 -2.28 3.98
CA PHE A 22 8.80 -2.03 5.33
C PHE A 22 8.51 -3.37 5.99
N ALA A 23 9.52 -3.97 6.60
CA ALA A 23 9.43 -5.31 7.16
C ALA A 23 8.35 -5.45 8.24
N MET A 24 7.94 -4.35 8.84
CA MET A 24 6.89 -4.35 9.87
C MET A 24 5.49 -4.62 9.31
N LEU A 25 5.31 -4.51 8.00
CA LEU A 25 3.99 -4.70 7.40
C LEU A 25 3.63 -6.18 7.30
N THR A 26 2.37 -6.48 7.60
CA THR A 26 1.82 -7.82 7.45
C THR A 26 0.87 -7.86 6.26
N ASP A 27 0.47 -9.05 5.84
CA ASP A 27 -0.49 -9.20 4.76
C ASP A 27 -1.80 -8.47 5.06
N ASN A 28 -2.23 -8.46 6.33
CA ASN A 28 -3.46 -7.76 6.70
C ASN A 28 -3.35 -6.26 6.56
N ASP A 29 -2.14 -5.71 6.74
CA ASP A 29 -1.93 -4.27 6.62
C ASP A 29 -1.99 -3.79 5.18
N ILE A 30 -1.67 -4.65 4.23
CA ILE A 30 -1.57 -4.29 2.82
C ILE A 30 -2.55 -5.08 1.95
N LEU A 31 -3.68 -5.45 2.53
CA LEU A 31 -4.74 -6.14 1.82
C LEU A 31 -5.56 -5.13 1.02
N LEU A 32 -5.34 -5.09 -0.29
CA LEU A 32 -6.09 -4.19 -1.17
C LEU A 32 -7.35 -4.89 -1.67
N LEU A 33 -8.47 -4.52 -1.09
CA LEU A 33 -9.78 -4.98 -1.52
C LEU A 33 -10.52 -3.83 -2.18
N GLU A 34 -11.35 -4.15 -3.16
CA GLU A 34 -12.16 -3.16 -3.83
C GLU A 34 -13.03 -2.42 -2.82
N GLY A 35 -12.98 -1.10 -2.86
CA GLY A 35 -13.73 -0.27 -1.93
C GLY A 35 -13.09 -0.10 -0.57
N LYS A 36 -11.92 -0.69 -0.34
CA LYS A 36 -11.24 -0.61 0.97
C LYS A 36 -9.87 0.03 0.92
N GLN A 37 -9.58 0.74 -0.15
CA GLN A 37 -8.28 1.39 -0.31
C GLN A 37 -7.99 2.38 0.82
N ASP A 38 -9.00 3.15 1.23
CA ASP A 38 -8.81 4.15 2.28
C ASP A 38 -8.49 3.52 3.62
N GLU A 39 -9.09 2.36 3.92
CA GLU A 39 -8.76 1.64 5.15
C GLU A 39 -7.31 1.17 5.14
N MET A 40 -6.87 0.62 4.02
CA MET A 40 -5.48 0.20 3.88
C MET A 40 -4.53 1.38 4.06
N LEU A 41 -4.82 2.49 3.39
CA LEU A 41 -3.99 3.69 3.51
C LEU A 41 -3.98 4.22 4.94
N GLY A 42 -5.13 4.18 5.62
CA GLY A 42 -5.20 4.59 7.01
C GLY A 42 -4.33 3.74 7.92
N ARG A 43 -4.33 2.42 7.71
CA ARG A 43 -3.46 1.52 8.47
C ARG A 43 -1.99 1.82 8.22
N LEU A 44 -1.63 2.05 6.95
CA LEU A 44 -0.25 2.33 6.60
C LEU A 44 0.21 3.68 7.15
N GLN A 45 -0.68 4.66 7.23
CA GLN A 45 -0.36 5.93 7.87
C GLN A 45 0.07 5.72 9.33
N ILE A 46 -0.68 4.92 10.05
CA ILE A 46 -0.39 4.65 11.45
C ILE A 46 0.91 3.86 11.59
N LYS A 47 1.05 2.82 10.80
CA LYS A 47 2.23 1.95 10.87
C LYS A 47 3.51 2.63 10.45
N LEU A 48 3.45 3.45 9.40
CA LEU A 48 4.64 4.04 8.80
C LEU A 48 4.87 5.49 9.22
N GLY A 49 3.89 6.12 9.86
CA GLY A 49 4.01 7.51 10.25
C GLY A 49 4.09 8.46 9.05
N LYS A 50 3.41 8.12 7.96
CA LYS A 50 3.45 8.89 6.74
C LYS A 50 2.05 9.32 6.33
N THR A 51 1.96 10.34 5.46
CA THR A 51 0.67 10.78 4.93
C THR A 51 0.18 9.81 3.85
N LYS A 52 -1.12 9.86 3.56
CA LYS A 52 -1.69 9.04 2.48
C LYS A 52 -1.02 9.32 1.14
N GLU A 53 -0.73 10.58 0.86
CA GLU A 53 -0.06 10.96 -0.39
C GLU A 53 1.34 10.38 -0.48
N GLU A 54 2.08 10.41 0.61
CA GLU A 54 3.41 9.82 0.66
C GLU A 54 3.35 8.32 0.40
N ILE A 55 2.37 7.65 1.00
CA ILE A 55 2.20 6.22 0.82
C ILE A 55 1.82 5.89 -0.62
N ARG A 56 0.89 6.64 -1.21
CA ARG A 56 0.53 6.46 -2.62
C ARG A 56 1.73 6.62 -3.52
N LYS A 57 2.56 7.62 -3.25
CA LYS A 57 3.76 7.85 -4.02
C LYS A 57 4.74 6.69 -3.91
N ILE A 58 4.95 6.20 -2.70
CA ILE A 58 5.83 5.05 -2.48
C ILE A 58 5.33 3.85 -3.28
N ILE A 59 4.03 3.56 -3.19
CA ILE A 59 3.45 2.42 -3.90
C ILE A 59 3.60 2.57 -5.41
N SER A 60 3.38 3.76 -5.93
CA SER A 60 3.46 4.00 -7.37
C SER A 60 4.89 3.91 -7.91
N GLU A 61 5.88 4.03 -7.05
CA GLU A 61 7.29 3.99 -7.44
C GLU A 61 7.94 2.63 -7.24
N LEU A 62 7.21 1.67 -6.72
CA LEU A 62 7.75 0.33 -6.51
C LEU A 62 7.95 -0.44 -7.86
#